data_d0d07a4f7352e28baa7167f590abaf1c
#
_entry.id   d0d07a4f7352e28baa7167f590abaf1c
#
_cell.length_a   1.000
_cell.length_b   1.000
_cell.length_c   1.000
_cell.angle_alpha   90.00
_cell.angle_beta   90.00
_cell.angle_gamma   90.00
#
_symmetry.space_group_name_H-M   'P 1'
#
loop_
_entity.id
_entity.type
_entity.pdbx_description
1 polymer ?
#
loop_
_entity_poly.entity_id
_entity_poly.type
_entity_poly.pdbx_seq_one_letter_code
_entity_poly.pdbx_strand_id
1 'polypeptide(L)'
;MRFNQYSFIKKEDSIYLQELASLGFHLNPNASNKENLETFVRKCHFLTANTDFALSNMIADWETDLLTFFRSERELTDQIFYHVALQLLGFVPNFDYTDIDDFVKKTNFPIVYSDIIENIYHLLNTRTKSGNTLIDQLVSDDLIPEDNQYHFFNGKSLATFSTKQLIREVVYVEVPVDTADSGQTDLVKVSILRPLFNGQIPAVITNSPYHQGVNEIASDKSLHKMEGELTEKPAGTISVVSSTINKLKLDNRDLPSSPATEKLGHIGSYSLNEYFLSRGFASIHVSGVGTLGSTGYMTSGDYQQVEGYKAVIDWLNGRNKAYTDHTRSLQVTADWANGKVATTGLSYLGTMSNALATTGVEGLEVVIAEAGISSWYDYYRENGLVTSPGGYPGEDLDSLTTLTYSKSLQAGDFLRNKEAYERGLAAERVGLEPSNGDYNQYWHDRNYLLHADKVNCEVVFTHGSQDWNVKPIHVWNM
;
A
#
# COMPACT_ATOMS: atom_id res chain seq x y z
N MET A 1 -23.18 7.11 -9.21
CA MET A 1 -21.77 7.16 -8.74
C MET A 1 -21.39 8.64 -8.75
N ARG A 2 -20.83 9.18 -7.68
CA ARG A 2 -20.30 10.56 -7.70
C ARG A 2 -18.98 10.55 -8.46
N PHE A 3 -18.84 11.35 -9.50
CA PHE A 3 -17.60 11.45 -10.28
C PHE A 3 -16.48 12.13 -9.52
N ASN A 4 -16.84 13.00 -8.57
CA ASN A 4 -15.87 13.64 -7.70
C ASN A 4 -15.99 13.07 -6.28
N GLN A 5 -14.89 12.48 -5.78
CA GLN A 5 -14.80 11.90 -4.44
C GLN A 5 -13.96 12.75 -3.49
N TYR A 6 -13.38 13.84 -3.98
CA TYR A 6 -12.57 14.74 -3.16
C TYR A 6 -13.44 15.78 -2.50
N SER A 7 -13.19 16.07 -1.22
CA SER A 7 -13.81 17.24 -0.61
C SER A 7 -13.08 18.49 -1.09
N PHE A 8 -13.85 19.46 -1.58
CA PHE A 8 -13.31 20.76 -1.90
C PHE A 8 -13.14 21.55 -0.59
N ILE A 9 -11.92 21.65 -0.14
CA ILE A 9 -11.59 22.55 0.96
C ILE A 9 -11.13 23.86 0.34
N LYS A 10 -11.82 24.92 0.63
CA LYS A 10 -11.45 26.26 0.14
C LYS A 10 -10.09 26.66 0.73
N LYS A 11 -9.18 27.06 -0.16
CA LYS A 11 -7.85 27.60 0.18
C LYS A 11 -7.81 29.07 -0.21
N GLU A 12 -6.75 29.75 0.22
CA GLU A 12 -6.44 31.10 -0.27
C GLU A 12 -5.98 31.05 -1.73
N ASP A 13 -6.36 32.02 -2.55
CA ASP A 13 -6.01 32.07 -3.98
C ASP A 13 -4.51 31.99 -4.22
N SER A 14 -3.70 32.50 -3.32
CA SER A 14 -2.23 32.42 -3.37
C SER A 14 -1.73 30.98 -3.35
N ILE A 15 -2.41 30.08 -2.63
CA ILE A 15 -2.07 28.65 -2.56
C ILE A 15 -2.45 27.97 -3.86
N TYR A 16 -3.65 28.25 -4.41
CA TYR A 16 -4.05 27.73 -5.71
C TYR A 16 -3.07 28.13 -6.80
N LEU A 17 -2.72 29.42 -6.86
CA LEU A 17 -1.77 29.95 -7.86
C LEU A 17 -0.37 29.31 -7.73
N GLN A 18 0.11 29.13 -6.51
CA GLN A 18 1.42 28.50 -6.27
C GLN A 18 1.44 27.04 -6.74
N GLU A 19 0.44 26.23 -6.36
CA GLU A 19 0.35 24.84 -6.78
C GLU A 19 0.18 24.73 -8.30
N LEU A 20 -0.68 25.55 -8.92
CA LEU A 20 -0.88 25.60 -10.36
C LEU A 20 0.40 26.00 -11.12
N ALA A 21 1.09 27.02 -10.64
CA ALA A 21 2.34 27.50 -11.27
C ALA A 21 3.45 26.43 -11.19
N SER A 22 3.52 25.65 -10.10
CA SER A 22 4.50 24.55 -9.97
C SER A 22 4.30 23.44 -11.02
N LEU A 23 3.10 23.34 -11.58
CA LEU A 23 2.72 22.39 -12.63
C LEU A 23 2.73 23.01 -14.04
N GLY A 24 3.18 24.26 -14.16
CA GLY A 24 3.27 24.97 -15.42
C GLY A 24 1.97 25.69 -15.84
N PHE A 25 0.96 25.78 -14.97
CA PHE A 25 -0.24 26.61 -15.21
C PHE A 25 -0.03 28.01 -14.63
N HIS A 26 0.49 28.91 -15.43
CA HIS A 26 0.84 30.27 -15.00
C HIS A 26 -0.37 31.21 -15.16
N LEU A 27 -1.33 31.10 -14.23
CA LEU A 27 -2.48 31.99 -14.20
C LEU A 27 -2.10 33.35 -13.58
N ASN A 28 -2.75 34.41 -14.07
CA ASN A 28 -2.51 35.78 -13.60
C ASN A 28 -3.74 36.32 -12.85
N PRO A 29 -3.66 36.60 -11.54
CA PRO A 29 -4.79 37.12 -10.79
C PRO A 29 -5.29 38.51 -11.24
N ASN A 30 -4.46 39.23 -12.02
CA ASN A 30 -4.84 40.54 -12.58
C ASN A 30 -5.39 40.45 -14.02
N ALA A 31 -5.37 39.27 -14.65
CA ALA A 31 -5.98 39.05 -15.95
C ALA A 31 -7.49 38.79 -15.81
N SER A 32 -8.23 38.93 -16.90
CA SER A 32 -9.64 38.56 -16.93
C SER A 32 -9.83 37.05 -16.71
N ASN A 33 -11.01 36.65 -16.24
CA ASN A 33 -11.37 35.24 -16.11
C ASN A 33 -11.28 34.48 -17.44
N LYS A 34 -11.61 35.13 -18.53
CA LYS A 34 -11.51 34.62 -19.90
C LYS A 34 -10.06 34.35 -20.32
N GLU A 35 -9.13 35.28 -20.06
CA GLU A 35 -7.70 35.11 -20.35
C GLU A 35 -7.08 33.99 -19.52
N ASN A 36 -7.45 33.87 -18.23
CA ASN A 36 -7.00 32.77 -17.39
C ASN A 36 -7.52 31.42 -17.86
N LEU A 37 -8.79 31.35 -18.29
CA LEU A 37 -9.35 30.14 -18.89
C LEU A 37 -8.62 29.75 -20.18
N GLU A 38 -8.36 30.72 -21.08
CA GLU A 38 -7.63 30.47 -22.32
C GLU A 38 -6.21 29.93 -22.04
N THR A 39 -5.50 30.57 -21.12
CA THR A 39 -4.15 30.12 -20.68
C THR A 39 -4.18 28.70 -20.17
N PHE A 40 -5.15 28.35 -19.35
CA PHE A 40 -5.31 27.01 -18.81
C PHE A 40 -5.64 25.98 -19.90
N VAL A 41 -6.63 26.24 -20.73
CA VAL A 41 -7.06 25.30 -21.78
C VAL A 41 -5.94 25.03 -22.77
N ARG A 42 -5.18 26.06 -23.17
CA ARG A 42 -4.02 25.88 -24.08
C ARG A 42 -2.98 24.94 -23.49
N LYS A 43 -2.76 24.98 -22.18
CA LYS A 43 -1.82 24.07 -21.49
C LYS A 43 -2.37 22.65 -21.37
N CYS A 44 -3.67 22.45 -21.45
CA CYS A 44 -4.30 21.13 -21.42
C CYS A 44 -4.22 20.34 -22.74
N HIS A 45 -3.60 20.87 -23.76
CA HIS A 45 -3.42 20.23 -25.07
C HIS A 45 -1.95 19.98 -25.38
N PHE A 46 -1.69 18.95 -26.20
CA PHE A 46 -0.35 18.63 -26.62
C PHE A 46 0.37 19.84 -27.17
N LEU A 47 1.64 19.97 -26.82
CA LEU A 47 2.57 21.00 -27.29
C LEU A 47 2.92 20.83 -28.79
N THR A 48 1.94 20.49 -29.61
CA THR A 48 2.08 20.66 -31.04
C THR A 48 2.10 22.15 -31.34
N ALA A 49 2.85 22.57 -32.36
CA ALA A 49 3.11 23.96 -32.68
C ALA A 49 1.83 24.80 -32.92
N ASN A 50 0.66 24.23 -32.83
CA ASN A 50 -0.62 24.92 -33.11
C ASN A 50 -1.75 24.52 -32.14
N THR A 51 -1.73 25.10 -30.94
CA THR A 51 -2.83 24.95 -29.97
C THR A 51 -4.13 25.58 -30.48
N ASP A 52 -4.09 26.49 -31.46
CA ASP A 52 -5.28 27.06 -32.08
C ASP A 52 -6.15 26.01 -32.76
N PHE A 53 -5.51 25.00 -33.37
CA PHE A 53 -6.24 23.87 -33.96
C PHE A 53 -7.01 23.08 -32.90
N ALA A 54 -6.41 22.83 -31.75
CA ALA A 54 -7.08 22.13 -30.65
C ALA A 54 -8.30 22.93 -30.15
N LEU A 55 -8.13 24.24 -29.95
CA LEU A 55 -9.21 25.12 -29.52
C LEU A 55 -10.34 25.23 -30.55
N SER A 56 -10.04 25.18 -31.86
CA SER A 56 -11.05 25.20 -32.92
C SER A 56 -11.88 23.90 -32.99
N ASN A 57 -11.44 22.82 -32.34
CA ASN A 57 -12.18 21.57 -32.21
C ASN A 57 -12.99 21.47 -30.91
N MET A 58 -12.90 22.47 -30.05
CA MET A 58 -13.73 22.59 -28.86
C MET A 58 -14.81 23.63 -29.09
N ILE A 59 -15.92 23.49 -28.42
CA ILE A 59 -17.02 24.45 -28.47
C ILE A 59 -17.11 25.33 -27.23
N ALA A 60 -17.36 26.61 -27.40
CA ALA A 60 -17.83 27.50 -26.33
C ALA A 60 -19.33 27.33 -26.12
N ASP A 61 -20.07 27.24 -27.22
CA ASP A 61 -21.47 26.87 -27.30
C ASP A 61 -21.75 26.19 -28.66
N TRP A 62 -23.01 25.87 -28.96
CA TRP A 62 -23.41 25.15 -30.17
C TRP A 62 -23.27 25.96 -31.48
N GLU A 63 -22.96 27.24 -31.39
CA GLU A 63 -22.81 28.12 -32.52
C GLU A 63 -21.38 28.62 -32.73
N THR A 64 -20.50 28.46 -31.70
CA THR A 64 -19.17 29.08 -31.67
C THR A 64 -18.14 28.11 -31.14
N ASP A 65 -17.07 27.87 -31.88
CA ASP A 65 -15.90 27.18 -31.40
C ASP A 65 -15.13 28.00 -30.36
N LEU A 66 -14.31 27.34 -29.58
CA LEU A 66 -13.62 27.94 -28.43
C LEU A 66 -12.53 28.96 -28.87
N LEU A 67 -11.87 28.75 -30.01
CA LEU A 67 -10.87 29.67 -30.52
C LEU A 67 -11.53 31.00 -30.97
N THR A 68 -12.65 30.91 -31.69
CA THR A 68 -13.44 32.06 -32.11
C THR A 68 -14.00 32.82 -30.89
N PHE A 69 -14.46 32.10 -29.87
CA PHE A 69 -14.88 32.71 -28.62
C PHE A 69 -13.77 33.49 -27.96
N PHE A 70 -12.58 32.92 -27.78
CA PHE A 70 -11.45 33.65 -27.14
C PHE A 70 -11.02 34.90 -27.89
N ARG A 71 -11.17 34.91 -29.20
CA ARG A 71 -10.86 36.08 -30.08
C ARG A 71 -11.96 37.13 -30.17
N SER A 72 -13.15 36.84 -29.60
CA SER A 72 -14.30 37.74 -29.63
C SER A 72 -14.32 38.66 -28.42
N GLU A 73 -15.21 39.68 -28.45
CA GLU A 73 -15.52 40.56 -27.31
C GLU A 73 -16.56 39.95 -26.36
N ARG A 74 -17.01 38.70 -26.60
CA ARG A 74 -17.99 38.02 -25.74
C ARG A 74 -17.37 37.73 -24.37
N GLU A 75 -18.18 37.95 -23.33
CA GLU A 75 -17.81 37.66 -21.96
C GLU A 75 -17.91 36.16 -21.63
N LEU A 76 -17.08 35.70 -20.69
CA LEU A 76 -17.19 34.37 -20.14
C LEU A 76 -18.44 34.26 -19.27
N THR A 77 -19.13 33.13 -19.39
CA THR A 77 -20.31 32.79 -18.59
C THR A 77 -20.18 31.40 -17.98
N ASP A 78 -21.00 31.08 -16.96
CA ASP A 78 -21.02 29.73 -16.37
C ASP A 78 -21.33 28.65 -17.44
N GLN A 79 -22.19 28.96 -18.40
CA GLN A 79 -22.53 28.03 -19.48
C GLN A 79 -21.36 27.73 -20.39
N ILE A 80 -20.56 28.73 -20.74
CA ILE A 80 -19.36 28.55 -21.58
C ILE A 80 -18.29 27.76 -20.76
N PHE A 81 -18.08 28.15 -19.52
CA PHE A 81 -17.15 27.42 -18.66
C PHE A 81 -17.57 25.95 -18.47
N TYR A 82 -18.86 25.68 -18.29
CA TYR A 82 -19.42 24.34 -18.21
C TYR A 82 -19.08 23.50 -19.47
N HIS A 83 -19.32 24.07 -20.67
CA HIS A 83 -19.00 23.39 -21.93
C HIS A 83 -17.52 23.04 -22.01
N VAL A 84 -16.64 23.97 -21.65
CA VAL A 84 -15.18 23.78 -21.65
C VAL A 84 -14.79 22.69 -20.63
N ALA A 85 -15.31 22.77 -19.41
CA ALA A 85 -15.03 21.82 -18.36
C ALA A 85 -15.44 20.39 -18.76
N LEU A 86 -16.64 20.20 -19.33
CA LEU A 86 -17.09 18.90 -19.80
C LEU A 86 -16.16 18.32 -20.86
N GLN A 87 -15.78 19.12 -21.85
CA GLN A 87 -14.92 18.66 -22.94
C GLN A 87 -13.53 18.26 -22.45
N LEU A 88 -12.93 19.02 -21.51
CA LEU A 88 -11.67 18.66 -20.88
C LEU A 88 -11.77 17.36 -20.06
N LEU A 89 -12.93 17.10 -19.47
CA LEU A 89 -13.20 15.85 -18.75
C LEU A 89 -13.58 14.68 -19.68
N GLY A 90 -13.64 14.91 -21.01
CA GLY A 90 -14.01 13.89 -21.99
C GLY A 90 -15.50 13.60 -22.11
N PHE A 91 -16.34 14.48 -21.58
CA PHE A 91 -17.79 14.38 -21.71
C PHE A 91 -18.32 15.25 -22.88
N VAL A 92 -19.49 14.89 -23.38
CA VAL A 92 -20.17 15.63 -24.45
C VAL A 92 -21.31 16.44 -23.85
N PRO A 93 -21.29 17.79 -23.98
CA PRO A 93 -22.38 18.63 -23.48
C PRO A 93 -23.73 18.19 -24.04
N ASN A 94 -24.80 18.28 -23.23
CA ASN A 94 -26.18 17.88 -23.53
C ASN A 94 -26.39 16.39 -23.90
N PHE A 95 -25.32 15.58 -23.85
CA PHE A 95 -25.39 14.13 -24.07
C PHE A 95 -25.09 13.34 -22.78
N ASP A 96 -23.99 13.62 -22.14
CA ASP A 96 -23.60 12.96 -20.89
C ASP A 96 -24.29 13.61 -19.66
N TYR A 97 -24.57 14.90 -19.74
CA TYR A 97 -25.29 15.69 -18.74
C TYR A 97 -26.30 16.60 -19.45
N THR A 98 -27.49 16.79 -18.87
CA THR A 98 -28.54 17.60 -19.47
C THR A 98 -28.24 19.10 -19.41
N ASP A 99 -27.66 19.54 -18.31
CA ASP A 99 -27.38 20.95 -18.01
C ASP A 99 -26.35 21.08 -16.86
N ILE A 100 -26.05 22.31 -16.46
CA ILE A 100 -25.15 22.64 -15.35
C ILE A 100 -25.63 22.02 -14.04
N ASP A 101 -26.90 22.08 -13.74
CA ASP A 101 -27.44 21.58 -12.46
C ASP A 101 -27.30 20.07 -12.34
N ASP A 102 -27.54 19.32 -13.43
CA ASP A 102 -27.33 17.88 -13.48
C ASP A 102 -25.87 17.53 -13.28
N PHE A 103 -24.95 18.26 -13.91
CA PHE A 103 -23.51 18.07 -13.75
C PHE A 103 -23.07 18.34 -12.30
N VAL A 104 -23.42 19.50 -11.75
CA VAL A 104 -23.08 19.89 -10.38
C VAL A 104 -23.62 18.88 -9.37
N LYS A 105 -24.88 18.44 -9.55
CA LYS A 105 -25.49 17.42 -8.67
C LYS A 105 -24.78 16.08 -8.70
N LYS A 106 -24.31 15.63 -9.86
CA LYS A 106 -23.68 14.33 -10.04
C LYS A 106 -22.20 14.33 -9.63
N THR A 107 -21.50 15.44 -9.90
CA THR A 107 -20.04 15.56 -9.67
C THR A 107 -19.69 16.24 -8.36
N ASN A 108 -20.60 17.02 -7.79
CA ASN A 108 -20.37 17.93 -6.67
C ASN A 108 -19.31 19.01 -6.97
N PHE A 109 -19.13 19.35 -8.26
CA PHE A 109 -18.21 20.39 -8.70
C PHE A 109 -19.01 21.67 -9.03
N PRO A 110 -18.85 22.76 -8.26
CA PRO A 110 -19.57 24.00 -8.51
C PRO A 110 -19.01 24.70 -9.74
N ILE A 111 -19.90 25.04 -10.71
CA ILE A 111 -19.54 25.83 -11.88
C ILE A 111 -19.79 27.30 -11.57
N VAL A 112 -18.72 28.05 -11.33
CA VAL A 112 -18.79 29.49 -11.07
C VAL A 112 -17.63 30.18 -11.79
N TYR A 113 -17.90 30.87 -12.91
CA TYR A 113 -16.86 31.50 -13.70
C TYR A 113 -16.18 32.71 -13.03
N SER A 114 -16.87 33.34 -12.07
CA SER A 114 -16.28 34.50 -11.34
C SER A 114 -15.07 34.11 -10.49
N ASP A 115 -14.99 32.86 -10.04
CA ASP A 115 -13.89 32.34 -9.25
C ASP A 115 -13.03 31.37 -10.09
N ILE A 116 -12.61 31.82 -11.27
CA ILE A 116 -11.99 30.96 -12.30
C ILE A 116 -10.74 30.22 -11.80
N ILE A 117 -9.92 30.83 -10.96
CA ILE A 117 -8.69 30.21 -10.43
C ILE A 117 -9.06 29.02 -9.52
N GLU A 118 -9.97 29.23 -8.57
CA GLU A 118 -10.51 28.17 -7.71
C GLU A 118 -11.19 27.07 -8.55
N ASN A 119 -11.99 27.44 -9.54
CA ASN A 119 -12.70 26.49 -10.39
C ASN A 119 -11.75 25.67 -11.30
N ILE A 120 -10.69 26.25 -11.84
CA ILE A 120 -9.65 25.51 -12.59
C ILE A 120 -8.96 24.51 -11.66
N TYR A 121 -8.62 24.93 -10.43
CA TYR A 121 -8.02 24.05 -9.46
C TYR A 121 -8.93 22.86 -9.12
N HIS A 122 -10.21 23.08 -8.91
CA HIS A 122 -11.19 22.04 -8.66
C HIS A 122 -11.45 21.16 -9.90
N LEU A 123 -11.42 21.73 -11.09
CA LEU A 123 -11.55 20.99 -12.34
C LEU A 123 -10.43 19.96 -12.49
N LEU A 124 -9.19 20.33 -12.17
CA LEU A 124 -8.05 19.41 -12.18
C LEU A 124 -8.23 18.21 -11.21
N ASN A 125 -8.96 18.39 -10.11
CA ASN A 125 -9.30 17.32 -9.16
C ASN A 125 -10.54 16.51 -9.57
N THR A 126 -11.26 16.93 -10.61
CA THR A 126 -12.49 16.27 -11.03
C THR A 126 -12.18 15.07 -11.93
N ARG A 127 -12.96 13.99 -11.78
CA ARG A 127 -12.77 12.77 -12.58
C ARG A 127 -13.24 12.98 -14.02
N THR A 128 -12.40 12.54 -14.93
CA THR A 128 -12.72 12.41 -16.36
C THR A 128 -13.69 11.24 -16.59
N LYS A 129 -14.23 11.15 -17.79
CA LYS A 129 -15.09 10.04 -18.23
C LYS A 129 -14.39 8.67 -18.14
N SER A 130 -13.06 8.64 -18.28
CA SER A 130 -12.24 7.43 -18.11
C SER A 130 -12.01 7.03 -16.65
N GLY A 131 -12.36 7.89 -15.68
CA GLY A 131 -12.27 7.60 -14.25
C GLY A 131 -11.06 8.17 -13.53
N ASN A 132 -10.03 8.61 -14.25
CA ASN A 132 -8.88 9.33 -13.69
C ASN A 132 -9.29 10.77 -13.34
N THR A 133 -8.55 11.45 -12.46
CA THR A 133 -8.70 12.90 -12.33
C THR A 133 -8.11 13.60 -13.56
N LEU A 134 -8.57 14.80 -13.88
CA LEU A 134 -8.02 15.54 -15.02
C LEU A 134 -6.51 15.75 -14.85
N ILE A 135 -6.03 16.06 -13.64
CA ILE A 135 -4.59 16.22 -13.41
C ILE A 135 -3.81 14.93 -13.70
N ASP A 136 -4.31 13.75 -13.31
CA ASP A 136 -3.68 12.46 -13.63
C ASP A 136 -3.71 12.16 -15.13
N GLN A 137 -4.77 12.59 -15.84
CA GLN A 137 -4.85 12.49 -17.29
C GLN A 137 -3.78 13.33 -17.97
N LEU A 138 -3.59 14.59 -17.53
CA LEU A 138 -2.58 15.49 -18.08
C LEU A 138 -1.15 14.98 -17.84
N VAL A 139 -0.91 14.29 -16.72
CA VAL A 139 0.35 13.59 -16.47
C VAL A 139 0.52 12.41 -17.43
N SER A 140 -0.52 11.61 -17.63
CA SER A 140 -0.49 10.48 -18.57
C SER A 140 -0.27 10.91 -20.02
N ASP A 141 -0.75 12.10 -20.37
CA ASP A 141 -0.60 12.70 -21.70
C ASP A 141 0.73 13.45 -21.87
N ASP A 142 1.64 13.38 -20.90
CA ASP A 142 2.96 14.05 -20.88
C ASP A 142 2.86 15.60 -21.00
N LEU A 143 1.73 16.17 -20.58
CA LEU A 143 1.51 17.61 -20.50
C LEU A 143 2.04 18.21 -19.20
N ILE A 144 2.19 17.34 -18.20
CA ILE A 144 3.00 17.53 -17.01
C ILE A 144 4.12 16.50 -17.12
N PRO A 145 5.39 16.91 -17.32
CA PRO A 145 6.44 16.01 -17.77
C PRO A 145 6.85 14.97 -16.72
N GLU A 146 7.22 13.77 -17.21
CA GLU A 146 7.90 12.72 -16.45
C GLU A 146 9.39 13.12 -16.31
N ASP A 147 9.69 13.97 -15.32
CA ASP A 147 11.02 14.57 -15.12
C ASP A 147 11.81 14.00 -13.94
N ASN A 148 11.28 12.94 -13.29
CA ASN A 148 11.82 12.35 -12.08
C ASN A 148 11.96 13.34 -10.92
N GLN A 149 11.04 14.31 -10.81
CA GLN A 149 10.92 15.22 -9.69
C GLN A 149 9.58 15.07 -9.00
N TYR A 150 9.54 15.44 -7.72
CA TYR A 150 8.27 15.46 -7.00
C TYR A 150 7.43 16.66 -7.39
N HIS A 151 6.27 16.39 -7.94
CA HIS A 151 5.23 17.37 -8.16
C HIS A 151 4.01 17.02 -7.31
N PHE A 152 3.53 18.00 -6.57
CA PHE A 152 2.38 17.84 -5.69
C PHE A 152 1.23 18.69 -6.17
N PHE A 153 0.04 18.11 -6.09
CA PHE A 153 -1.20 18.81 -6.34
C PHE A 153 -2.26 18.35 -5.34
N ASN A 154 -2.84 19.31 -4.61
CA ASN A 154 -3.82 19.05 -3.56
C ASN A 154 -3.38 17.97 -2.55
N GLY A 155 -2.14 18.03 -2.10
CA GLY A 155 -1.55 17.09 -1.15
C GLY A 155 -1.23 15.70 -1.72
N LYS A 156 -1.37 15.50 -3.03
CA LYS A 156 -1.11 14.25 -3.72
C LYS A 156 0.18 14.36 -4.54
N SER A 157 1.07 13.38 -4.43
CA SER A 157 2.21 13.25 -5.34
C SER A 157 1.72 12.78 -6.71
N LEU A 158 2.18 13.44 -7.76
CA LEU A 158 1.85 13.10 -9.15
C LEU A 158 2.78 12.02 -9.69
N ALA A 159 2.34 11.31 -10.74
CA ALA A 159 3.08 10.21 -11.35
C ALA A 159 4.13 10.73 -12.35
N THR A 160 5.13 11.46 -11.84
CA THR A 160 6.17 12.14 -12.63
C THR A 160 7.53 11.43 -12.60
N PHE A 161 7.61 10.26 -11.98
CA PHE A 161 8.81 9.42 -11.98
C PHE A 161 8.73 8.32 -13.03
N SER A 162 9.79 8.17 -13.81
CA SER A 162 9.86 7.15 -14.84
C SER A 162 9.92 5.73 -14.26
N THR A 163 9.06 4.86 -14.77
CA THR A 163 9.11 3.42 -14.48
C THR A 163 9.89 2.61 -15.54
N LYS A 164 10.45 3.29 -16.55
CA LYS A 164 11.23 2.65 -17.62
C LYS A 164 12.61 2.19 -17.14
N GLN A 165 13.16 2.88 -16.14
CA GLN A 165 14.46 2.59 -15.56
C GLN A 165 14.33 2.44 -14.05
N LEU A 166 14.08 1.21 -13.60
CA LEU A 166 13.98 0.87 -12.20
C LEU A 166 15.23 0.16 -11.71
N ILE A 167 15.65 0.51 -10.50
CA ILE A 167 16.65 -0.23 -9.75
C ILE A 167 15.95 -1.41 -9.06
N ARG A 168 16.51 -2.62 -9.24
CA ARG A 168 15.99 -3.86 -8.68
C ARG A 168 17.05 -4.48 -7.79
N GLU A 169 16.72 -4.65 -6.52
CA GLU A 169 17.68 -5.07 -5.50
C GLU A 169 17.10 -6.21 -4.68
N VAL A 170 17.97 -7.09 -4.20
CA VAL A 170 17.66 -8.09 -3.19
C VAL A 170 18.68 -7.97 -2.07
N VAL A 171 18.19 -7.88 -0.85
CA VAL A 171 19.01 -7.87 0.37
C VAL A 171 18.45 -8.85 1.39
N TYR A 172 19.27 -9.21 2.38
CA TYR A 172 18.91 -10.07 3.50
C TYR A 172 19.08 -9.29 4.80
N VAL A 173 17.95 -8.89 5.39
CA VAL A 173 17.93 -8.06 6.60
C VAL A 173 17.99 -8.94 7.82
N GLU A 174 18.87 -8.62 8.77
CA GLU A 174 19.03 -9.34 10.02
C GLU A 174 17.83 -9.08 10.96
N VAL A 175 17.32 -10.16 11.55
CA VAL A 175 16.18 -10.12 12.46
C VAL A 175 16.65 -10.58 13.85
N PRO A 176 16.36 -9.85 14.94
CA PRO A 176 16.89 -10.17 16.27
C PRO A 176 16.18 -11.36 16.94
N VAL A 177 15.78 -12.37 16.18
CA VAL A 177 15.18 -13.62 16.67
C VAL A 177 15.86 -14.83 16.04
N ASP A 178 15.70 -15.99 16.65
CA ASP A 178 16.12 -17.29 16.13
C ASP A 178 14.94 -18.25 16.26
N THR A 179 14.12 -18.29 15.21
CA THR A 179 12.87 -19.06 15.21
C THR A 179 13.09 -20.55 14.92
N ALA A 180 14.29 -20.94 14.51
CA ALA A 180 14.66 -22.32 14.21
C ALA A 180 15.59 -22.96 15.26
N ASP A 181 15.93 -22.27 16.34
CA ASP A 181 16.92 -22.69 17.35
C ASP A 181 18.29 -23.03 16.73
N SER A 182 18.71 -22.22 15.78
CA SER A 182 19.97 -22.40 15.04
C SER A 182 21.19 -21.85 15.78
N GLY A 183 21.00 -21.05 16.81
CA GLY A 183 22.02 -20.31 17.54
C GLY A 183 22.45 -19.01 16.83
N GLN A 184 21.77 -18.61 15.77
CA GLN A 184 22.02 -17.39 15.00
C GLN A 184 20.72 -16.59 14.81
N THR A 185 20.86 -15.28 14.67
CA THR A 185 19.77 -14.40 14.28
C THR A 185 19.20 -14.80 12.91
N ASP A 186 17.90 -14.63 12.71
CA ASP A 186 17.30 -14.90 11.42
C ASP A 186 17.62 -13.82 10.37
N LEU A 187 17.41 -14.15 9.11
CA LEU A 187 17.51 -13.24 7.98
C LEU A 187 16.19 -13.28 7.20
N VAL A 188 15.67 -12.13 6.85
CA VAL A 188 14.54 -12.01 5.92
C VAL A 188 15.00 -11.49 4.57
N LYS A 189 14.55 -12.17 3.51
CA LYS A 189 14.77 -11.75 2.13
C LYS A 189 13.87 -10.58 1.80
N VAL A 190 14.45 -9.52 1.25
CA VAL A 190 13.77 -8.29 0.86
C VAL A 190 14.03 -8.01 -0.60
N SER A 191 12.96 -7.88 -1.38
CA SER A 191 13.01 -7.48 -2.79
C SER A 191 12.59 -6.03 -2.91
N ILE A 192 13.40 -5.21 -3.59
CA ILE A 192 13.24 -3.76 -3.68
C ILE A 192 13.12 -3.37 -5.15
N LEU A 193 12.11 -2.57 -5.44
CA LEU A 193 11.96 -1.83 -6.69
C LEU A 193 11.97 -0.34 -6.34
N ARG A 194 12.78 0.45 -7.03
CA ARG A 194 12.80 1.89 -6.81
C ARG A 194 13.11 2.67 -8.08
N PRO A 195 12.57 3.88 -8.25
CA PRO A 195 12.91 4.73 -9.37
C PRO A 195 14.39 5.16 -9.28
N LEU A 196 14.99 5.42 -10.43
CA LEU A 196 16.31 6.06 -10.51
C LEU A 196 16.17 7.52 -10.11
N PHE A 197 16.68 7.88 -8.93
CA PHE A 197 16.60 9.23 -8.38
C PHE A 197 17.86 9.61 -7.62
N ASN A 198 18.34 10.84 -7.80
CA ASN A 198 19.48 11.41 -7.09
C ASN A 198 19.04 12.07 -5.79
N GLY A 199 18.69 11.29 -4.80
CA GLY A 199 18.22 11.77 -3.52
C GLY A 199 17.64 10.62 -2.70
N GLN A 200 17.13 10.95 -1.53
CA GLN A 200 16.47 9.98 -0.68
C GLN A 200 14.96 9.97 -0.93
N ILE A 201 14.39 8.77 -0.97
CA ILE A 201 12.96 8.54 -1.23
C ILE A 201 12.29 7.79 -0.09
N PRO A 202 10.98 7.97 0.12
CA PRO A 202 10.21 7.15 1.06
C PRO A 202 9.98 5.75 0.50
N ALA A 203 9.64 4.82 1.39
CA ALA A 203 9.37 3.44 1.03
C ALA A 203 7.93 3.03 1.37
N VAL A 204 7.37 2.14 0.54
CA VAL A 204 6.14 1.41 0.86
C VAL A 204 6.48 -0.06 0.94
N ILE A 205 6.20 -0.67 2.09
CA ILE A 205 6.49 -2.07 2.36
C ILE A 205 5.20 -2.89 2.24
N THR A 206 5.31 -4.02 1.56
CA THR A 206 4.31 -5.08 1.58
C THR A 206 4.91 -6.31 2.28
N ASN A 207 4.34 -6.67 3.40
CA ASN A 207 4.81 -7.78 4.24
C ASN A 207 4.00 -9.03 3.97
N SER A 208 4.62 -10.11 3.48
CA SER A 208 3.84 -11.28 3.07
C SER A 208 4.61 -12.59 3.21
N PRO A 209 3.98 -13.64 3.74
CA PRO A 209 4.51 -14.98 3.67
C PRO A 209 4.35 -15.63 2.29
N TYR A 210 3.59 -15.01 1.37
CA TYR A 210 3.24 -15.57 0.06
C TYR A 210 4.21 -15.20 -1.07
N HIS A 211 5.08 -14.22 -0.88
CA HIS A 211 5.95 -13.69 -1.95
C HIS A 211 6.82 -14.75 -2.65
N GLN A 212 7.15 -15.83 -1.96
CA GLN A 212 8.01 -16.89 -2.47
C GLN A 212 7.24 -18.14 -2.92
N GLY A 213 5.93 -18.04 -3.02
CA GLY A 213 5.03 -19.15 -3.39
C GLY A 213 4.36 -19.80 -2.17
N VAL A 214 3.42 -20.71 -2.46
CA VAL A 214 2.61 -21.41 -1.46
C VAL A 214 2.62 -22.92 -1.76
N ASN A 215 2.37 -23.73 -0.73
CA ASN A 215 2.30 -25.18 -0.81
C ASN A 215 0.87 -25.69 -0.59
N GLU A 216 0.01 -25.49 -1.56
CA GLU A 216 -1.42 -25.88 -1.49
C GLU A 216 -1.60 -27.38 -1.23
N ILE A 217 -0.84 -28.23 -1.90
CA ILE A 217 -0.94 -29.70 -1.76
C ILE A 217 -0.65 -30.17 -0.34
N ALA A 218 0.31 -29.53 0.34
CA ALA A 218 0.61 -29.86 1.74
C ALA A 218 -0.44 -29.32 2.69
N SER A 219 -0.98 -28.12 2.42
CA SER A 219 -2.05 -27.51 3.19
C SER A 219 -3.32 -28.35 3.17
N ASP A 220 -3.73 -28.82 2.00
CA ASP A 220 -4.92 -29.70 1.83
C ASP A 220 -4.82 -31.01 2.66
N LYS A 221 -3.61 -31.47 2.90
CA LYS A 221 -3.34 -32.68 3.70
C LYS A 221 -3.29 -32.40 5.22
N SER A 222 -3.28 -31.15 5.63
CA SER A 222 -3.15 -30.74 7.02
C SER A 222 -4.48 -30.42 7.69
N LEU A 223 -5.62 -30.60 6.98
CA LEU A 223 -6.94 -30.36 7.53
C LEU A 223 -7.26 -31.32 8.67
N HIS A 224 -7.79 -30.77 9.75
CA HIS A 224 -8.17 -31.53 10.95
C HIS A 224 -9.48 -32.29 10.74
N LYS A 225 -9.61 -33.43 11.41
CA LYS A 225 -10.91 -34.14 11.46
C LYS A 225 -11.86 -33.36 12.33
N MET A 226 -13.05 -33.07 11.80
CA MET A 226 -14.11 -32.36 12.51
C MET A 226 -15.02 -33.31 13.33
N GLU A 227 -14.65 -34.57 13.41
CA GLU A 227 -15.35 -35.58 14.18
C GLU A 227 -14.71 -35.69 15.59
N GLY A 228 -15.47 -35.42 16.63
CA GLY A 228 -14.99 -35.50 17.99
C GLY A 228 -15.89 -34.73 18.95
N GLU A 229 -15.85 -35.12 20.22
CA GLU A 229 -16.53 -34.39 21.29
C GLU A 229 -15.68 -33.17 21.67
N LEU A 230 -16.33 -32.01 21.77
CA LEU A 230 -15.68 -30.82 22.34
C LEU A 230 -15.54 -31.02 23.84
N THR A 231 -14.41 -30.61 24.38
CA THR A 231 -14.14 -30.65 25.82
C THR A 231 -14.10 -29.23 26.37
N GLU A 232 -14.59 -29.06 27.58
CA GLU A 232 -14.58 -27.79 28.29
C GLU A 232 -13.49 -27.81 29.37
N LYS A 233 -12.71 -26.73 29.43
CA LYS A 233 -11.77 -26.54 30.56
C LYS A 233 -12.52 -26.14 31.82
N PRO A 234 -12.13 -26.67 32.99
CA PRO A 234 -12.68 -26.20 34.27
C PRO A 234 -12.46 -24.67 34.42
N ALA A 235 -13.45 -24.01 35.01
CA ALA A 235 -13.37 -22.57 35.26
C ALA A 235 -12.09 -22.20 36.05
N GLY A 236 -11.41 -21.13 35.63
CA GLY A 236 -10.19 -20.63 36.25
C GLY A 236 -8.91 -21.38 35.88
N THR A 237 -8.94 -22.32 34.91
CA THR A 237 -7.73 -23.02 34.44
C THR A 237 -7.02 -22.29 33.30
N ILE A 238 -7.68 -21.32 32.68
CA ILE A 238 -7.05 -20.48 31.63
C ILE A 238 -6.21 -19.41 32.31
N SER A 239 -4.92 -19.40 32.06
CA SER A 239 -3.99 -18.39 32.55
C SER A 239 -3.12 -17.90 31.40
N VAL A 240 -3.08 -16.58 31.19
CA VAL A 240 -2.25 -15.93 30.19
C VAL A 240 -1.38 -14.86 30.84
N VAL A 241 -0.18 -14.71 30.34
CA VAL A 241 0.79 -13.70 30.81
C VAL A 241 1.30 -12.88 29.64
N SER A 242 1.69 -11.64 29.89
CA SER A 242 2.40 -10.86 28.87
C SER A 242 3.71 -11.57 28.55
N SER A 243 3.84 -12.00 27.28
CA SER A 243 5.05 -12.61 26.79
C SER A 243 5.98 -11.54 26.21
N THR A 244 7.27 -11.76 26.36
CA THR A 244 8.32 -10.97 25.71
C THR A 244 9.08 -11.85 24.77
N ILE A 245 9.35 -11.34 23.57
CA ILE A 245 10.17 -12.04 22.60
C ILE A 245 11.62 -12.09 23.13
N ASN A 246 12.23 -13.27 23.09
CA ASN A 246 13.66 -13.41 23.35
C ASN A 246 14.44 -12.88 22.16
N LYS A 247 15.01 -11.67 22.31
CA LYS A 247 15.79 -11.02 21.25
C LYS A 247 17.27 -11.36 21.41
N LEU A 248 17.85 -11.83 20.33
CA LEU A 248 19.28 -12.01 20.20
C LEU A 248 19.98 -10.68 19.87
N LYS A 249 21.25 -10.61 20.17
CA LYS A 249 22.09 -9.48 19.76
C LYS A 249 22.33 -9.53 18.26
N LEU A 250 22.10 -8.41 17.60
CA LEU A 250 22.46 -8.21 16.20
C LEU A 250 23.98 -8.23 16.00
N ASP A 251 24.42 -8.57 14.80
CA ASP A 251 25.83 -8.57 14.42
C ASP A 251 26.41 -7.14 14.54
N ASN A 252 27.44 -6.99 15.35
CA ASN A 252 28.12 -5.70 15.58
C ASN A 252 29.46 -5.57 14.84
N ARG A 253 29.84 -6.56 14.02
CA ARG A 253 31.08 -6.51 13.25
C ARG A 253 31.08 -5.33 12.29
N ASP A 254 32.21 -4.70 12.11
CA ASP A 254 32.44 -3.76 11.02
C ASP A 254 32.74 -4.55 9.74
N LEU A 255 31.83 -4.46 8.77
CA LEU A 255 31.88 -5.26 7.56
C LEU A 255 32.05 -4.36 6.33
N PRO A 256 32.74 -4.85 5.29
CA PRO A 256 32.83 -4.12 4.03
C PRO A 256 31.45 -3.86 3.46
N SER A 257 31.24 -2.62 2.98
CA SER A 257 30.01 -2.24 2.27
C SER A 257 30.04 -2.73 0.83
N SER A 258 28.91 -3.14 0.32
CA SER A 258 28.71 -3.57 -1.06
C SER A 258 27.34 -3.09 -1.57
N PRO A 259 27.19 -2.85 -2.88
CA PRO A 259 25.87 -2.73 -3.48
C PRO A 259 25.02 -3.97 -3.24
N ALA A 260 23.71 -3.80 -3.22
CA ALA A 260 22.77 -4.91 -3.18
C ALA A 260 22.90 -5.81 -4.42
N THR A 261 22.48 -7.05 -4.29
CA THR A 261 22.40 -7.96 -5.43
C THR A 261 21.30 -7.54 -6.36
N GLU A 262 21.62 -7.28 -7.64
CA GLU A 262 20.60 -7.02 -8.66
C GLU A 262 19.88 -8.32 -9.02
N LYS A 263 18.56 -8.24 -9.17
CA LYS A 263 17.76 -9.38 -9.63
C LYS A 263 16.60 -8.92 -10.50
N LEU A 264 16.48 -9.53 -11.66
CA LEU A 264 15.25 -9.51 -12.47
C LEU A 264 14.36 -10.63 -11.92
N GLY A 265 13.37 -10.26 -11.10
CA GLY A 265 12.43 -11.22 -10.52
C GLY A 265 11.00 -10.73 -10.69
N HIS A 266 10.09 -11.65 -10.96
CA HIS A 266 8.66 -11.41 -10.82
C HIS A 266 8.27 -11.58 -9.36
N ILE A 267 7.48 -10.63 -8.84
CA ILE A 267 6.87 -10.75 -7.52
C ILE A 267 5.45 -11.24 -7.76
N GLY A 268 5.23 -12.52 -7.45
CA GLY A 268 3.98 -13.22 -7.73
C GLY A 268 2.81 -12.89 -6.81
N SER A 269 2.81 -11.73 -6.16
CA SER A 269 1.72 -11.32 -5.28
C SER A 269 1.14 -9.98 -5.70
N TYR A 270 -0.10 -9.69 -5.25
CA TYR A 270 -0.74 -8.40 -5.42
C TYR A 270 0.18 -7.27 -4.96
N SER A 271 0.31 -6.25 -5.80
CA SER A 271 1.18 -5.13 -5.53
C SER A 271 0.68 -3.87 -6.25
N LEU A 272 0.84 -2.74 -5.60
CA LEU A 272 0.59 -1.42 -6.16
C LEU A 272 1.89 -0.77 -6.67
N ASN A 273 2.85 -1.57 -7.12
CA ASN A 273 4.18 -1.13 -7.55
C ASN A 273 4.14 0.06 -8.49
N GLU A 274 3.40 -0.04 -9.60
CA GLU A 274 3.34 1.02 -10.62
C GLU A 274 2.80 2.33 -10.05
N TYR A 275 1.82 2.24 -9.15
CA TYR A 275 1.25 3.40 -8.49
C TYR A 275 2.29 4.12 -7.62
N PHE A 276 3.05 3.39 -6.82
CA PHE A 276 4.04 3.96 -5.90
C PHE A 276 5.31 4.39 -6.62
N LEU A 277 5.83 3.57 -7.52
CA LEU A 277 7.08 3.84 -8.23
C LEU A 277 6.99 5.11 -9.07
N SER A 278 5.89 5.28 -9.81
CA SER A 278 5.68 6.49 -10.62
C SER A 278 5.53 7.77 -9.81
N ARG A 279 5.31 7.65 -8.49
CA ARG A 279 5.18 8.78 -7.55
C ARG A 279 6.41 8.99 -6.67
N GLY A 280 7.52 8.34 -6.99
CA GLY A 280 8.79 8.55 -6.31
C GLY A 280 8.95 7.74 -5.01
N PHE A 281 8.17 6.67 -4.80
CA PHE A 281 8.34 5.76 -3.67
C PHE A 281 9.14 4.53 -4.08
N ALA A 282 9.94 3.99 -3.16
CA ALA A 282 10.42 2.62 -3.28
C ALA A 282 9.31 1.65 -2.93
N SER A 283 9.14 0.58 -3.71
CA SER A 283 8.23 -0.52 -3.42
C SER A 283 9.04 -1.71 -2.91
N ILE A 284 8.77 -2.14 -1.68
CA ILE A 284 9.54 -3.14 -0.96
C ILE A 284 8.65 -4.34 -0.63
N HIS A 285 9.11 -5.53 -0.97
CA HIS A 285 8.43 -6.79 -0.68
C HIS A 285 9.27 -7.60 0.30
N VAL A 286 8.77 -7.76 1.52
CA VAL A 286 9.44 -8.49 2.58
C VAL A 286 8.87 -9.89 2.67
N SER A 287 9.71 -10.89 2.45
CA SER A 287 9.36 -12.29 2.67
C SER A 287 9.41 -12.59 4.17
N GLY A 288 8.42 -13.29 4.69
CA GLY A 288 8.37 -13.65 6.11
C GLY A 288 9.54 -14.55 6.54
N VAL A 289 9.88 -14.49 7.82
CA VAL A 289 10.77 -15.49 8.45
C VAL A 289 10.24 -16.89 8.13
N GLY A 290 11.12 -17.83 7.85
CA GLY A 290 10.74 -19.22 7.52
C GLY A 290 10.26 -19.46 6.10
N THR A 291 10.13 -18.44 5.25
CA THR A 291 9.80 -18.61 3.82
C THR A 291 11.04 -18.82 2.97
N LEU A 292 10.87 -19.26 1.72
CA LEU A 292 11.97 -19.51 0.79
C LEU A 292 12.85 -18.26 0.61
N GLY A 293 14.14 -18.42 0.78
CA GLY A 293 15.14 -17.35 0.74
C GLY A 293 15.34 -16.61 2.06
N SER A 294 14.42 -16.70 3.02
CA SER A 294 14.62 -16.27 4.42
C SER A 294 15.10 -17.43 5.28
N THR A 295 15.69 -17.16 6.44
CA THR A 295 16.02 -18.21 7.42
C THR A 295 14.87 -18.42 8.41
N GLY A 296 15.05 -19.29 9.39
CA GLY A 296 14.11 -19.51 10.46
C GLY A 296 12.89 -20.38 10.11
N TYR A 297 11.93 -20.37 11.04
CA TYR A 297 10.63 -21.03 10.96
C TYR A 297 9.50 -19.99 10.96
N MET A 298 8.44 -20.25 10.20
CA MET A 298 7.26 -19.41 10.15
C MET A 298 6.41 -19.58 11.41
N THR A 299 6.41 -18.61 12.28
CA THR A 299 5.69 -18.65 13.57
C THR A 299 4.23 -18.20 13.48
N SER A 300 3.76 -17.87 12.30
CA SER A 300 2.37 -17.56 11.93
C SER A 300 1.64 -16.60 12.89
N GLY A 301 1.83 -15.32 12.63
CA GLY A 301 1.07 -14.25 13.26
C GLY A 301 1.57 -13.79 14.63
N ASP A 302 2.58 -14.40 15.23
CA ASP A 302 3.15 -13.89 16.48
C ASP A 302 4.15 -12.72 16.25
N TYR A 303 4.59 -12.11 17.33
CA TYR A 303 5.52 -10.99 17.25
C TYR A 303 6.93 -11.38 16.80
N GLN A 304 7.33 -12.67 16.80
CA GLN A 304 8.59 -13.08 16.18
C GLN A 304 8.56 -12.92 14.67
N GLN A 305 7.42 -13.26 14.04
CA GLN A 305 7.22 -12.96 12.62
C GLN A 305 7.22 -11.46 12.36
N VAL A 306 6.56 -10.67 13.20
CA VAL A 306 6.47 -9.21 13.07
C VAL A 306 7.84 -8.53 13.20
N GLU A 307 8.74 -9.07 14.04
CA GLU A 307 10.13 -8.57 14.15
C GLU A 307 10.87 -8.63 12.80
N GLY A 308 10.57 -9.62 11.95
CA GLY A 308 11.16 -9.68 10.61
C GLY A 308 10.81 -8.46 9.74
N TYR A 309 9.59 -7.97 9.86
CA TYR A 309 9.13 -6.78 9.13
C TYR A 309 9.60 -5.48 9.78
N LYS A 310 9.57 -5.43 11.12
CA LYS A 310 10.13 -4.32 11.89
C LYS A 310 11.61 -4.10 11.60
N ALA A 311 12.38 -5.18 11.51
CA ALA A 311 13.82 -5.14 11.22
C ALA A 311 14.13 -4.44 9.88
N VAL A 312 13.25 -4.53 8.89
CA VAL A 312 13.40 -3.85 7.60
C VAL A 312 13.21 -2.34 7.76
N ILE A 313 12.25 -1.88 8.56
CA ILE A 313 12.10 -0.45 8.87
C ILE A 313 13.33 0.06 9.61
N ASP A 314 13.84 -0.68 10.56
CA ASP A 314 15.06 -0.33 11.28
C ASP A 314 16.28 -0.24 10.34
N TRP A 315 16.40 -1.13 9.36
CA TRP A 315 17.44 -1.07 8.33
C TRP A 315 17.30 0.16 7.42
N LEU A 316 16.09 0.49 6.96
CA LEU A 316 15.82 1.68 6.14
C LEU A 316 16.13 2.99 6.89
N ASN A 317 16.21 2.93 8.21
CA ASN A 317 16.56 4.03 9.12
C ASN A 317 18.00 3.93 9.66
N GLY A 318 18.83 3.05 9.14
CA GLY A 318 20.23 2.90 9.55
C GLY A 318 20.45 2.28 10.95
N ARG A 319 19.40 1.73 11.57
CA ARG A 319 19.46 1.13 12.91
C ARG A 319 19.71 -0.38 12.89
N ASN A 320 19.74 -0.98 11.72
CA ASN A 320 19.91 -2.43 11.55
C ASN A 320 20.81 -2.74 10.34
N LYS A 321 21.19 -4.00 10.18
CA LYS A 321 22.05 -4.48 9.10
C LYS A 321 21.28 -5.29 8.07
N ALA A 322 21.71 -5.16 6.82
CA ALA A 322 21.36 -6.07 5.74
C ALA A 322 22.62 -6.53 5.03
N TYR A 323 22.52 -7.65 4.36
CA TYR A 323 23.65 -8.32 3.71
C TYR A 323 23.30 -8.66 2.25
N THR A 324 24.35 -8.87 1.44
CA THR A 324 24.18 -9.33 0.06
C THR A 324 23.67 -10.76 -0.04
N ASP A 325 23.95 -11.59 0.97
CA ASP A 325 23.59 -13.01 1.03
C ASP A 325 23.62 -13.57 2.46
N HIS A 326 23.34 -14.85 2.62
CA HIS A 326 23.31 -15.56 3.91
C HIS A 326 24.67 -15.73 4.58
N THR A 327 25.79 -15.46 3.91
CA THR A 327 27.13 -15.56 4.52
C THR A 327 27.43 -14.42 5.48
N ARG A 328 26.66 -13.33 5.40
CA ARG A 328 26.82 -12.11 6.22
C ARG A 328 28.24 -11.53 6.14
N SER A 329 28.85 -11.61 4.96
CA SER A 329 30.21 -11.14 4.73
C SER A 329 30.31 -9.70 4.21
N LEU A 330 29.28 -9.25 3.51
CA LEU A 330 29.19 -7.92 2.90
C LEU A 330 27.89 -7.23 3.34
N GLN A 331 28.01 -6.03 3.88
CA GLN A 331 26.89 -5.23 4.35
C GLN A 331 26.32 -4.35 3.22
N VAL A 332 25.00 -4.19 3.21
CA VAL A 332 24.29 -3.27 2.33
C VAL A 332 23.62 -2.19 3.17
N THR A 333 23.82 -0.92 2.79
CA THR A 333 23.15 0.25 3.41
C THR A 333 22.02 0.73 2.53
N ALA A 334 21.01 1.35 3.14
CA ALA A 334 19.86 1.95 2.46
C ALA A 334 20.03 3.48 2.30
N ASP A 335 21.16 3.94 1.79
CA ASP A 335 21.50 5.37 1.71
C ASP A 335 20.50 6.16 0.84
N TRP A 336 19.76 5.48 -0.01
CA TRP A 336 18.69 6.00 -0.84
C TRP A 336 17.37 6.22 -0.09
N ALA A 337 17.20 5.67 1.10
CA ALA A 337 15.96 5.79 1.89
C ALA A 337 16.00 7.05 2.77
N ASN A 338 14.87 7.75 2.84
CA ASN A 338 14.72 8.91 3.73
C ASN A 338 14.20 8.55 5.14
N GLY A 339 14.07 7.27 5.44
CA GLY A 339 13.61 6.74 6.72
C GLY A 339 12.10 6.73 6.92
N LYS A 340 11.31 7.35 6.03
CA LYS A 340 9.84 7.35 6.10
C LYS A 340 9.27 6.14 5.40
N VAL A 341 8.49 5.37 6.12
CA VAL A 341 7.94 4.09 5.65
C VAL A 341 6.43 4.06 5.81
N ALA A 342 5.75 3.61 4.76
CA ALA A 342 4.36 3.18 4.82
C ALA A 342 4.28 1.67 4.65
N THR A 343 3.21 1.05 5.16
CA THR A 343 2.90 -0.36 4.86
C THR A 343 1.51 -0.49 4.29
N THR A 344 1.35 -1.42 3.36
CA THR A 344 0.06 -1.73 2.73
C THR A 344 -0.10 -3.22 2.55
N GLY A 345 -1.33 -3.70 2.56
CA GLY A 345 -1.62 -5.09 2.23
C GLY A 345 -3.06 -5.50 2.47
N LEU A 346 -3.45 -6.54 1.74
CA LEU A 346 -4.76 -7.17 1.82
C LEU A 346 -4.67 -8.48 2.62
N SER A 347 -5.65 -8.78 3.48
CA SER A 347 -5.78 -10.05 4.21
C SER A 347 -4.59 -10.29 5.15
N TYR A 348 -3.80 -11.36 5.00
CA TYR A 348 -2.61 -11.62 5.80
C TYR A 348 -1.61 -10.44 5.77
N LEU A 349 -1.47 -9.78 4.62
CA LEU A 349 -0.58 -8.63 4.47
C LEU A 349 -1.11 -7.41 5.25
N GLY A 350 -2.43 -7.21 5.27
CA GLY A 350 -3.11 -6.23 6.12
C GLY A 350 -2.98 -6.57 7.59
N THR A 351 -3.06 -7.85 7.94
CA THR A 351 -2.82 -8.38 9.29
C THR A 351 -1.41 -8.04 9.79
N MET A 352 -0.39 -8.25 8.95
CA MET A 352 0.98 -7.90 9.30
C MET A 352 1.19 -6.38 9.40
N SER A 353 0.43 -5.60 8.65
CA SER A 353 0.43 -4.14 8.77
C SER A 353 -0.18 -3.69 10.12
N ASN A 354 -1.28 -4.31 10.56
CA ASN A 354 -1.87 -4.07 11.89
C ASN A 354 -0.88 -4.43 13.01
N ALA A 355 -0.30 -5.63 12.94
CA ALA A 355 0.68 -6.08 13.92
C ALA A 355 1.91 -5.18 13.99
N LEU A 356 2.40 -4.71 12.85
CA LEU A 356 3.55 -3.82 12.77
C LEU A 356 3.25 -2.45 13.40
N ALA A 357 2.04 -1.90 13.19
CA ALA A 357 1.59 -0.66 13.83
C ALA A 357 1.69 -0.75 15.36
N THR A 358 1.31 -1.88 15.94
CA THR A 358 1.32 -2.11 17.40
C THR A 358 2.72 -2.33 17.98
N THR A 359 3.77 -2.33 17.16
CA THR A 359 5.16 -2.32 17.66
C THR A 359 5.64 -0.95 18.08
N GLY A 360 5.01 0.12 17.59
CA GLY A 360 5.45 1.51 17.79
C GLY A 360 6.81 1.81 17.14
N VAL A 361 7.18 1.08 16.07
CA VAL A 361 8.49 1.26 15.43
C VAL A 361 8.64 2.65 14.83
N GLU A 362 9.73 3.32 15.17
CA GLU A 362 10.07 4.63 14.63
C GLU A 362 10.34 4.55 13.12
N GLY A 363 9.83 5.51 12.37
CA GLY A 363 9.92 5.56 10.90
C GLY A 363 8.72 4.95 10.18
N LEU A 364 7.82 4.26 10.88
CA LEU A 364 6.54 3.86 10.32
C LEU A 364 5.57 5.04 10.42
N GLU A 365 5.27 5.66 9.28
CA GLU A 365 4.45 6.87 9.21
C GLU A 365 2.98 6.56 8.91
N VAL A 366 2.72 5.56 8.04
CA VAL A 366 1.38 5.23 7.58
C VAL A 366 1.18 3.72 7.46
N VAL A 367 0.03 3.27 7.93
CA VAL A 367 -0.47 1.89 7.75
C VAL A 367 -1.74 1.93 6.92
N ILE A 368 -1.77 1.19 5.81
CA ILE A 368 -2.96 0.94 5.00
C ILE A 368 -3.27 -0.54 5.07
N ALA A 369 -4.21 -0.92 5.93
CA ALA A 369 -4.58 -2.32 6.15
C ALA A 369 -5.95 -2.61 5.53
N GLU A 370 -5.97 -3.49 4.54
CA GLU A 370 -7.19 -3.97 3.89
C GLU A 370 -7.56 -5.34 4.46
N ALA A 371 -8.78 -5.47 4.98
CA ALA A 371 -9.30 -6.73 5.53
C ALA A 371 -8.28 -7.47 6.43
N GLY A 372 -7.62 -6.71 7.33
CA GLY A 372 -6.57 -7.24 8.20
C GLY A 372 -7.14 -7.82 9.50
N ILE A 373 -6.57 -8.94 9.97
CA ILE A 373 -6.89 -9.57 11.24
C ILE A 373 -6.33 -8.72 12.39
N SER A 374 -7.09 -8.55 13.47
CA SER A 374 -6.65 -7.89 14.70
C SER A 374 -6.34 -8.88 15.83
N SER A 375 -6.95 -10.05 15.78
CA SER A 375 -6.77 -11.16 16.73
C SER A 375 -6.91 -12.48 15.98
N TRP A 376 -5.89 -13.32 16.02
CA TRP A 376 -5.93 -14.62 15.35
C TRP A 376 -6.92 -15.60 16.03
N TYR A 377 -7.17 -15.42 17.34
CA TYR A 377 -8.22 -16.16 18.03
C TYR A 377 -9.58 -15.86 17.39
N ASP A 378 -9.94 -14.59 17.26
CA ASP A 378 -11.24 -14.18 16.71
C ASP A 378 -11.39 -14.54 15.22
N TYR A 379 -10.29 -14.81 14.54
CA TYR A 379 -10.31 -15.29 13.17
C TYR A 379 -10.57 -16.80 13.07
N TYR A 380 -9.93 -17.62 13.91
CA TYR A 380 -10.05 -19.10 13.88
C TYR A 380 -11.03 -19.68 14.89
N ARG A 381 -11.50 -18.89 15.83
CA ARG A 381 -12.42 -19.32 16.90
C ARG A 381 -13.61 -18.37 16.98
N GLU A 382 -14.77 -18.92 17.26
CA GLU A 382 -15.99 -18.16 17.52
C GLU A 382 -16.83 -18.92 18.55
N ASN A 383 -17.10 -18.28 19.69
CA ASN A 383 -17.82 -18.91 20.81
C ASN A 383 -17.18 -20.23 21.27
N GLY A 384 -15.86 -20.34 21.24
CA GLY A 384 -15.14 -21.56 21.60
C GLY A 384 -15.13 -22.64 20.52
N LEU A 385 -15.62 -22.36 19.30
CA LEU A 385 -15.66 -23.31 18.18
C LEU A 385 -14.61 -22.95 17.12
N VAL A 386 -14.01 -23.96 16.49
CA VAL A 386 -13.16 -23.78 15.31
C VAL A 386 -14.03 -23.37 14.12
N THR A 387 -13.75 -22.23 13.52
CA THR A 387 -14.61 -21.63 12.48
C THR A 387 -14.21 -21.98 11.05
N SER A 388 -12.98 -22.49 10.83
CA SER A 388 -12.45 -22.79 9.48
C SER A 388 -12.69 -21.64 8.48
N PRO A 389 -12.09 -20.45 8.67
CA PRO A 389 -12.46 -19.21 7.98
C PRO A 389 -12.19 -19.23 6.47
N GLY A 390 -11.29 -20.09 5.97
CA GLY A 390 -11.05 -20.29 4.55
C GLY A 390 -12.17 -21.09 3.85
N GLY A 391 -13.13 -21.63 4.60
CA GLY A 391 -14.26 -22.39 4.07
C GLY A 391 -13.97 -23.87 3.87
N TYR A 392 -12.81 -24.36 4.30
CA TYR A 392 -12.43 -25.77 4.25
C TYR A 392 -12.65 -26.41 5.63
N PRO A 393 -13.64 -27.29 5.83
CA PRO A 393 -13.87 -27.93 7.11
C PRO A 393 -12.60 -28.57 7.67
N GLY A 394 -12.24 -28.25 8.90
CA GLY A 394 -11.00 -28.72 9.54
C GLY A 394 -9.77 -27.83 9.30
N GLU A 395 -9.92 -26.71 8.62
CA GLU A 395 -8.86 -25.69 8.53
C GLU A 395 -8.64 -25.03 9.88
N ASP A 396 -7.36 -24.92 10.26
CA ASP A 396 -6.90 -24.16 11.42
C ASP A 396 -5.59 -23.46 11.08
N LEU A 397 -4.97 -22.70 11.99
CA LEU A 397 -3.79 -21.90 11.70
C LEU A 397 -2.60 -22.74 11.21
N ASP A 398 -2.43 -23.98 11.68
CA ASP A 398 -1.38 -24.88 11.20
C ASP A 398 -1.55 -25.27 9.71
N SER A 399 -2.76 -25.26 9.18
CA SER A 399 -3.01 -25.43 7.75
C SER A 399 -2.46 -24.24 6.97
N LEU A 400 -2.66 -23.01 7.47
CA LEU A 400 -2.09 -21.80 6.88
C LEU A 400 -0.56 -21.77 7.00
N THR A 401 0.00 -22.17 8.13
CA THR A 401 1.46 -22.34 8.32
C THR A 401 2.04 -23.30 7.28
N THR A 402 1.35 -24.42 7.04
CA THR A 402 1.75 -25.40 6.02
C THR A 402 1.66 -24.81 4.61
N LEU A 403 0.62 -24.04 4.32
CA LEU A 403 0.43 -23.34 3.04
C LEU A 403 1.60 -22.38 2.76
N THR A 404 2.03 -21.62 3.74
CA THR A 404 3.07 -20.59 3.62
C THR A 404 4.49 -21.14 3.71
N TYR A 405 4.67 -22.43 3.98
CA TYR A 405 6.00 -23.08 4.03
C TYR A 405 6.59 -23.26 2.64
N SER A 406 6.95 -22.17 1.99
CA SER A 406 7.49 -22.14 0.63
C SER A 406 8.91 -22.77 0.51
N LYS A 407 9.64 -22.98 1.60
CA LYS A 407 10.92 -23.73 1.59
C LYS A 407 10.76 -25.17 1.06
N SER A 408 9.59 -25.76 1.20
CA SER A 408 9.27 -27.07 0.63
C SER A 408 9.27 -27.10 -0.91
N LEU A 409 9.22 -25.93 -1.56
CA LEU A 409 9.28 -25.82 -3.01
C LEU A 409 10.70 -25.95 -3.59
N GLN A 410 11.72 -25.97 -2.74
CA GLN A 410 13.11 -26.16 -3.13
C GLN A 410 13.76 -27.26 -2.29
N ALA A 411 14.13 -28.37 -2.92
CA ALA A 411 14.59 -29.58 -2.24
C ALA A 411 15.75 -29.35 -1.26
N GLY A 412 16.77 -28.57 -1.65
CA GLY A 412 17.91 -28.28 -0.78
C GLY A 412 17.56 -27.43 0.44
N ASP A 413 16.63 -26.48 0.29
CA ASP A 413 16.16 -25.64 1.39
C ASP A 413 15.23 -26.42 2.33
N PHE A 414 14.38 -27.27 1.76
CA PHE A 414 13.55 -28.19 2.53
C PHE A 414 14.39 -29.11 3.43
N LEU A 415 15.41 -29.74 2.90
CA LEU A 415 16.27 -30.64 3.68
C LEU A 415 16.96 -29.94 4.85
N ARG A 416 17.42 -28.71 4.66
CA ARG A 416 18.08 -27.92 5.72
C ARG A 416 17.13 -27.49 6.84
N ASN A 417 15.85 -27.32 6.54
CA ASN A 417 14.87 -26.76 7.46
C ASN A 417 13.81 -27.75 7.96
N LYS A 418 13.80 -28.96 7.43
CA LYS A 418 12.75 -29.97 7.70
C LYS A 418 12.56 -30.22 9.21
N GLU A 419 13.65 -30.42 9.93
CA GLU A 419 13.59 -30.72 11.38
C GLU A 419 13.01 -29.56 12.18
N ALA A 420 13.47 -28.33 11.90
CA ALA A 420 12.94 -27.11 12.54
C ALA A 420 11.45 -26.91 12.20
N TYR A 421 11.07 -27.15 10.95
CA TYR A 421 9.68 -27.07 10.51
C TYR A 421 8.78 -28.10 11.21
N GLU A 422 9.17 -29.38 11.24
CA GLU A 422 8.39 -30.43 11.87
C GLU A 422 8.25 -30.19 13.39
N ARG A 423 9.30 -29.74 14.05
CA ARG A 423 9.28 -29.37 15.47
C ARG A 423 8.34 -28.18 15.75
N GLY A 424 8.49 -27.10 14.95
CA GLY A 424 7.66 -25.89 15.11
C GLY A 424 6.17 -26.17 14.85
N LEU A 425 5.87 -26.90 13.78
CA LEU A 425 4.48 -27.27 13.46
C LEU A 425 3.84 -28.18 14.54
N ALA A 426 4.63 -29.09 15.12
CA ALA A 426 4.14 -29.91 16.23
C ALA A 426 3.84 -29.07 17.49
N ALA A 427 4.68 -28.09 17.80
CA ALA A 427 4.45 -27.16 18.92
C ALA A 427 3.24 -26.26 18.66
N GLU A 428 3.06 -25.78 17.44
CA GLU A 428 1.89 -25.02 17.02
C GLU A 428 0.59 -25.80 17.23
N ARG A 429 0.52 -27.05 16.76
CA ARG A 429 -0.63 -27.93 16.90
C ARG A 429 -1.02 -28.18 18.37
N VAL A 430 -0.04 -28.25 19.26
CA VAL A 430 -0.32 -28.31 20.70
C VAL A 430 -0.90 -27.00 21.20
N GLY A 431 -0.41 -25.86 20.74
CA GLY A 431 -0.87 -24.53 21.14
C GLY A 431 -2.29 -24.20 20.67
N LEU A 432 -2.70 -24.72 19.51
CA LEU A 432 -4.04 -24.47 18.94
C LEU A 432 -5.18 -25.01 19.80
N GLU A 433 -4.96 -26.12 20.53
CA GLU A 433 -5.98 -26.79 21.38
C GLU A 433 -7.38 -26.88 20.72
N PRO A 434 -7.53 -27.48 19.54
CA PRO A 434 -8.79 -27.45 18.78
C PRO A 434 -9.94 -28.21 19.47
N SER A 435 -9.64 -29.09 20.43
CA SER A 435 -10.63 -29.90 21.12
C SER A 435 -11.50 -29.12 22.12
N ASN A 436 -11.00 -28.00 22.64
CA ASN A 436 -11.77 -27.18 23.61
C ASN A 436 -12.10 -25.76 23.04
N GLY A 437 -11.40 -25.31 22.06
CA GLY A 437 -11.62 -23.99 21.41
C GLY A 437 -11.39 -22.79 22.32
N ASP A 438 -10.81 -22.96 23.50
CA ASP A 438 -10.61 -21.88 24.46
C ASP A 438 -9.46 -20.95 24.12
N TYR A 439 -9.55 -19.71 24.59
CA TYR A 439 -8.46 -18.76 24.56
C TYR A 439 -7.32 -19.22 25.49
N ASN A 440 -6.09 -19.22 25.01
CA ASN A 440 -4.90 -19.61 25.76
C ASN A 440 -3.70 -18.73 25.43
N GLN A 441 -2.50 -19.06 25.94
CA GLN A 441 -1.28 -18.30 25.73
C GLN A 441 -0.91 -18.19 24.23
N TYR A 442 -1.10 -19.26 23.45
CA TYR A 442 -0.81 -19.28 22.03
C TYR A 442 -1.58 -18.18 21.28
N TRP A 443 -2.86 -18.04 21.57
CA TRP A 443 -3.73 -17.01 20.98
C TRP A 443 -3.46 -15.63 21.57
N HIS A 444 -3.10 -15.55 22.86
CA HIS A 444 -2.74 -14.30 23.53
C HIS A 444 -1.55 -13.62 22.83
N ASP A 445 -0.54 -14.39 22.45
CA ASP A 445 0.66 -13.91 21.77
C ASP A 445 0.40 -13.45 20.31
N ARG A 446 -0.81 -13.69 19.79
CA ARG A 446 -1.29 -13.34 18.46
C ARG A 446 -2.48 -12.37 18.47
N ASN A 447 -2.66 -11.66 19.57
CA ASN A 447 -3.71 -10.66 19.73
C ASN A 447 -3.10 -9.26 19.75
N TYR A 448 -3.19 -8.57 18.62
CA TYR A 448 -2.57 -7.25 18.44
C TYR A 448 -3.31 -6.15 19.19
N LEU A 449 -4.61 -6.35 19.52
CA LEU A 449 -5.42 -5.41 20.30
C LEU A 449 -4.80 -5.11 21.67
N LEU A 450 -4.03 -6.06 22.22
CA LEU A 450 -3.35 -5.89 23.51
C LEU A 450 -2.26 -4.82 23.49
N HIS A 451 -1.85 -4.36 22.33
CA HIS A 451 -0.79 -3.38 22.13
C HIS A 451 -1.21 -2.21 21.24
N ALA A 452 -2.52 -1.99 21.09
CA ALA A 452 -3.07 -0.88 20.30
C ALA A 452 -2.65 0.51 20.84
N ASP A 453 -2.35 0.59 22.12
CA ASP A 453 -1.80 1.80 22.79
C ASP A 453 -0.43 2.24 22.28
N LYS A 454 0.30 1.37 21.57
CA LYS A 454 1.63 1.67 20.99
C LYS A 454 1.56 2.23 19.58
N VAL A 455 0.38 2.26 18.96
CA VAL A 455 0.21 2.80 17.61
C VAL A 455 0.51 4.29 17.61
N ASN A 456 1.52 4.71 16.85
CA ASN A 456 2.00 6.08 16.76
C ASN A 456 2.13 6.59 15.32
N CYS A 457 1.42 5.95 14.39
CA CYS A 457 1.40 6.29 12.98
C CYS A 457 -0.04 6.55 12.50
N GLU A 458 -0.17 7.15 11.31
CA GLU A 458 -1.48 7.27 10.66
C GLU A 458 -1.98 5.91 10.19
N VAL A 459 -3.27 5.65 10.36
CA VAL A 459 -3.87 4.36 10.01
C VAL A 459 -5.07 4.54 9.10
N VAL A 460 -5.11 3.79 8.02
CA VAL A 460 -6.26 3.69 7.11
C VAL A 460 -6.70 2.23 7.04
N PHE A 461 -7.90 1.97 7.51
CA PHE A 461 -8.54 0.67 7.39
C PHE A 461 -9.53 0.65 6.23
N THR A 462 -9.46 -0.38 5.41
CA THR A 462 -10.47 -0.68 4.40
C THR A 462 -10.98 -2.10 4.60
N HIS A 463 -12.31 -2.29 4.53
CA HIS A 463 -12.91 -3.60 4.76
C HIS A 463 -14.26 -3.74 4.04
N GLY A 464 -14.48 -4.89 3.45
CA GLY A 464 -15.78 -5.24 2.90
C GLY A 464 -16.77 -5.58 4.02
N SER A 465 -17.92 -4.89 4.08
CA SER A 465 -18.95 -5.14 5.12
C SER A 465 -19.57 -6.54 5.05
N GLN A 466 -19.34 -7.28 3.97
CA GLN A 466 -19.82 -8.66 3.75
C GLN A 466 -18.66 -9.65 3.61
N ASP A 467 -17.48 -9.30 4.09
CA ASP A 467 -16.34 -10.21 4.10
C ASP A 467 -16.63 -11.37 5.06
N TRP A 468 -16.74 -12.57 4.49
CA TRP A 468 -17.04 -13.78 5.24
C TRP A 468 -15.78 -14.49 5.74
N ASN A 469 -14.61 -14.20 5.14
CA ASN A 469 -13.33 -14.78 5.52
C ASN A 469 -12.70 -13.99 6.67
N VAL A 470 -12.24 -12.76 6.42
CA VAL A 470 -11.81 -11.85 7.49
C VAL A 470 -13.00 -10.98 7.87
N LYS A 471 -13.67 -11.34 8.96
CA LYS A 471 -14.90 -10.68 9.36
C LYS A 471 -14.67 -9.19 9.70
N PRO A 472 -15.62 -8.28 9.38
CA PRO A 472 -15.49 -6.84 9.66
C PRO A 472 -15.23 -6.48 11.13
N ILE A 473 -15.51 -7.38 12.05
CA ILE A 473 -15.24 -7.19 13.49
C ILE A 473 -13.75 -6.91 13.77
N HIS A 474 -12.85 -7.42 12.92
CA HIS A 474 -11.41 -7.19 13.08
C HIS A 474 -11.02 -5.72 12.92
N VAL A 475 -11.60 -5.04 11.93
CA VAL A 475 -11.34 -3.61 11.75
C VAL A 475 -12.12 -2.78 12.76
N TRP A 476 -13.27 -3.26 13.21
CA TRP A 476 -14.06 -2.56 14.22
C TRP A 476 -13.35 -2.53 15.57
N ASN A 477 -12.67 -3.61 15.93
CA ASN A 477 -11.97 -3.71 17.22
C ASN A 477 -10.62 -2.97 17.22
N MET A 478 -10.00 -2.77 16.04
CA MET A 478 -8.73 -2.10 15.89
C MET A 478 -8.85 -0.56 15.88
#